data_d9fb770971d183ffe453f5ab299c6a94
#
_entry.id   d9fb770971d183ffe453f5ab299c6a94
#
_cell.length_a   1.000
_cell.length_b   1.000
_cell.length_c   1.000
_cell.angle_alpha   90.00
_cell.angle_beta   90.00
_cell.angle_gamma   90.00
#
_symmetry.space_group_name_H-M   'P 1'
#
loop_
_entity.id
_entity.type
_entity.pdbx_description
1 polymer ?
#
loop_
_entity_poly.entity_id
_entity_poly.type
_entity_poly.pdbx_seq_one_letter_code
_entity_poly.pdbx_strand_id
1 'polypeptide(L)'
;MKIIAVIPARYEASRFPGKLMQMLGDKTVISTTYQNVVETHLFDEVFVATDSEIIFNEIVGHGGKAVMTGQHETGSDRIAEAVQHIDCEIVINVQGDEP
;
A
#
# COMPACT_ATOMS: atom_id res chain seq x y z
N MET A 1 -8.74 -2.95 -20.43
CA MET A 1 -7.75 -3.65 -19.57
C MET A 1 -7.68 -2.95 -18.21
N LYS A 2 -7.85 -3.70 -17.13
CA LYS A 2 -7.78 -3.13 -15.79
C LYS A 2 -6.38 -3.30 -15.23
N ILE A 3 -5.74 -2.18 -14.89
CA ILE A 3 -4.40 -2.14 -14.32
C ILE A 3 -4.51 -1.59 -12.90
N ILE A 4 -3.99 -2.33 -11.93
CA ILE A 4 -3.99 -1.85 -10.56
C ILE A 4 -2.55 -1.73 -10.04
N ALA A 5 -2.34 -0.79 -9.12
CA ALA A 5 -1.11 -0.67 -8.38
C ALA A 5 -1.35 -1.18 -6.95
N VAL A 6 -0.42 -1.97 -6.43
CA VAL A 6 -0.49 -2.46 -5.06
C VAL A 6 0.79 -2.07 -4.35
N ILE A 7 0.65 -1.42 -3.21
CA ILE A 7 1.75 -0.94 -2.39
C ILE A 7 1.81 -1.85 -1.16
N PRO A 8 2.77 -2.78 -1.11
CA PRO A 8 2.91 -3.61 0.10
C PRO A 8 3.49 -2.77 1.23
N ALA A 9 2.91 -2.88 2.41
CA ALA A 9 3.32 -2.05 3.54
C ALA A 9 3.29 -2.84 4.83
N ARG A 10 4.38 -2.77 5.61
CA ARG A 10 4.47 -3.37 6.93
C ARG A 10 4.76 -2.28 7.95
N TYR A 11 4.10 -2.36 9.10
CA TYR A 11 4.40 -1.43 10.19
C TYR A 11 5.81 -1.68 10.73
N GLU A 12 6.17 -2.95 10.91
CA GLU A 12 7.48 -3.32 11.42
C GLU A 12 8.45 -3.59 10.29
N ALA A 13 8.91 -2.53 9.66
CA ALA A 13 10.03 -2.59 8.72
C ALA A 13 11.32 -2.79 9.53
N SER A 14 12.23 -3.59 9.00
CA SER A 14 13.34 -4.21 9.71
C SER A 14 14.17 -3.31 10.62
N ARG A 15 14.50 -2.10 10.20
CA ARG A 15 15.39 -1.22 10.96
C ARG A 15 14.67 -0.06 11.63
N PHE A 16 13.46 0.19 11.23
CA PHE A 16 12.75 1.39 11.67
C PHE A 16 11.27 1.06 11.77
N PRO A 17 10.86 0.41 12.86
CA PRO A 17 9.44 0.11 13.05
C PRO A 17 8.60 1.38 12.98
N GLY A 18 7.50 1.31 12.26
CA GLY A 18 6.62 2.46 12.10
C GLY A 18 7.10 3.51 11.11
N LYS A 19 8.13 3.21 10.31
CA LYS A 19 8.65 4.16 9.33
C LYS A 19 7.56 4.70 8.41
N LEU A 20 6.66 3.84 7.95
CA LEU A 20 5.62 4.24 7.02
C LEU A 20 4.56 5.14 7.66
N MET A 21 4.50 5.17 8.98
CA MET A 21 3.59 6.05 9.72
C MET A 21 4.27 7.33 10.20
N GLN A 22 5.54 7.54 9.88
CA GLN A 22 6.22 8.80 10.18
C GLN A 22 5.59 9.93 9.37
N MET A 23 5.54 11.10 9.98
CA MET A 23 4.96 12.27 9.31
C MET A 23 5.95 12.90 8.35
N LEU A 24 5.46 13.22 7.15
CA LEU A 24 6.15 14.04 6.17
C LEU A 24 5.28 15.29 5.97
N GLY A 25 5.52 16.30 6.80
CA GLY A 25 4.64 17.45 6.82
C GLY A 25 3.31 17.07 7.46
N ASP A 26 2.22 17.20 6.74
CA ASP A 26 0.87 16.92 7.24
C ASP A 26 0.36 15.52 6.91
N LYS A 27 1.18 14.67 6.28
CA LYS A 27 0.81 13.31 5.91
C LYS A 27 1.88 12.31 6.32
N THR A 28 1.47 11.06 6.52
CA THR A 28 2.44 9.99 6.78
C THR A 28 3.18 9.62 5.50
N VAL A 29 4.30 8.90 5.67
CA VAL A 29 5.06 8.38 4.52
C VAL A 29 4.16 7.54 3.62
N ILE A 30 3.39 6.62 4.22
CA ILE A 30 2.55 5.72 3.41
C ILE A 30 1.42 6.50 2.69
N SER A 31 0.82 7.47 3.35
CA SER A 31 -0.21 8.30 2.71
C SER A 31 0.37 9.13 1.59
N THR A 32 1.58 9.66 1.77
CA THR A 32 2.26 10.42 0.72
C THR A 32 2.55 9.54 -0.49
N THR A 33 3.08 8.33 -0.26
CA THR A 33 3.36 7.38 -1.34
C THR A 33 2.06 7.03 -2.08
N TYR A 34 1.02 6.70 -1.33
CA TYR A 34 -0.27 6.34 -1.91
C TYR A 34 -0.81 7.47 -2.78
N GLN A 35 -0.82 8.69 -2.26
CA GLN A 35 -1.33 9.84 -2.98
C GLN A 35 -0.52 10.11 -4.26
N ASN A 36 0.80 9.99 -4.19
CA ASN A 36 1.65 10.19 -5.35
C ASN A 36 1.32 9.19 -6.46
N VAL A 37 1.09 7.93 -6.10
CA VAL A 37 0.74 6.90 -7.08
C VAL A 37 -0.64 7.19 -7.70
N VAL A 38 -1.61 7.57 -6.88
CA VAL A 38 -2.93 7.94 -7.38
C VAL A 38 -2.85 9.11 -8.37
N GLU A 39 -2.03 10.09 -8.06
CA GLU A 39 -1.92 11.30 -8.87
C GLU A 39 -1.22 11.08 -10.22
N THR A 40 -0.55 9.94 -10.42
CA THR A 40 0.02 9.62 -11.73
C THR A 40 -1.06 9.36 -12.78
N HIS A 41 -2.26 8.97 -12.36
CA HIS A 41 -3.37 8.57 -13.22
C HIS A 41 -3.03 7.44 -14.17
N LEU A 42 -2.02 6.63 -13.82
CA LEU A 42 -1.60 5.50 -14.64
C LEU A 42 -2.37 4.22 -14.35
N PHE A 43 -3.10 4.17 -13.25
CA PHE A 43 -3.73 2.95 -12.75
C PHE A 43 -5.23 3.15 -12.60
N ASP A 44 -5.99 2.10 -12.88
CA ASP A 44 -7.44 2.12 -12.67
C ASP A 44 -7.78 2.15 -11.19
N GLU A 45 -6.99 1.46 -10.37
CA GLU A 45 -7.15 1.46 -8.92
C GLU A 45 -5.79 1.35 -8.25
N VAL A 46 -5.68 1.88 -7.04
CA VAL A 46 -4.47 1.80 -6.21
C VAL A 46 -4.88 1.29 -4.84
N PHE A 47 -4.18 0.25 -4.35
CA PHE A 47 -4.44 -0.35 -3.05
C PHE A 47 -3.16 -0.41 -2.23
N VAL A 48 -3.29 -0.26 -0.92
CA VAL A 48 -2.22 -0.60 0.02
C VAL A 48 -2.53 -1.98 0.59
N ALA A 49 -1.58 -2.90 0.51
CA ALA A 49 -1.72 -4.25 1.08
C ALA A 49 -0.90 -4.32 2.36
N THR A 50 -1.53 -4.57 3.49
CA THR A 50 -0.85 -4.51 4.78
C THR A 50 -1.45 -5.50 5.78
N ASP A 51 -0.63 -5.95 6.71
CA ASP A 51 -1.08 -6.74 7.87
C ASP A 51 -1.27 -5.86 9.12
N SER A 52 -1.10 -4.55 8.99
CA SER A 52 -1.20 -3.62 10.10
C SER A 52 -2.51 -2.85 10.07
N GLU A 53 -3.28 -2.94 11.16
CA GLU A 53 -4.49 -2.15 11.29
C GLU A 53 -4.20 -0.66 11.33
N ILE A 54 -3.03 -0.28 11.84
CA ILE A 54 -2.63 1.12 11.91
C ILE A 54 -2.51 1.69 10.51
N ILE A 55 -1.79 1.00 9.63
CA ILE A 55 -1.62 1.43 8.25
C ILE A 55 -2.95 1.37 7.49
N PHE A 56 -3.70 0.28 7.68
CA PHE A 56 -5.00 0.12 7.04
C PHE A 56 -5.90 1.31 7.36
N ASN A 57 -6.01 1.65 8.65
CA ASN A 57 -6.89 2.74 9.09
C ASN A 57 -6.40 4.10 8.60
N GLU A 58 -5.10 4.29 8.49
CA GLU A 58 -4.53 5.52 7.97
C GLU A 58 -4.98 5.75 6.52
N ILE A 59 -4.88 4.72 5.69
CA ILE A 59 -5.24 4.82 4.27
C ILE A 59 -6.75 4.99 4.09
N VAL A 60 -7.54 4.16 4.76
CA VAL A 60 -9.00 4.19 4.63
C VAL A 60 -9.56 5.49 5.23
N GLY A 61 -8.97 5.95 6.33
CA GLY A 61 -9.41 7.19 6.98
C GLY A 61 -9.21 8.42 6.12
N HIS A 62 -8.30 8.38 5.16
CA HIS A 62 -8.09 9.46 4.21
C HIS A 62 -8.75 9.22 2.85
N GLY A 63 -9.68 8.27 2.80
CA GLY A 63 -10.44 7.99 1.58
C GLY A 63 -9.75 7.07 0.59
N GLY A 64 -8.63 6.46 0.97
CA GLY A 64 -7.91 5.54 0.11
C GLY A 64 -8.44 4.12 0.20
N LYS A 65 -7.81 3.21 -0.55
CA LYS A 65 -8.18 1.80 -0.59
C LYS A 65 -7.06 0.95 0.00
N ALA A 66 -7.42 0.05 0.91
CA ALA A 66 -6.47 -0.85 1.53
C ALA A 66 -7.04 -2.25 1.64
N VAL A 67 -6.16 -3.25 1.64
CA VAL A 67 -6.52 -4.66 1.78
C VAL A 67 -5.71 -5.24 2.92
N MET A 68 -6.39 -5.91 3.85
CA MET A 68 -5.70 -6.61 4.94
C MET A 68 -5.18 -7.94 4.42
N THR A 69 -3.91 -8.22 4.72
CA THR A 69 -3.26 -9.49 4.39
C THR A 69 -2.73 -10.14 5.65
N GLY A 70 -2.36 -11.42 5.56
CA GLY A 70 -1.62 -12.07 6.63
C GLY A 70 -0.17 -11.59 6.65
N GLN A 71 0.62 -12.18 7.54
CA GLN A 71 2.05 -11.88 7.59
C GLN A 71 2.77 -12.59 6.46
N HIS A 72 3.63 -11.87 5.78
CA HIS A 72 4.44 -12.39 4.68
C HIS A 72 5.86 -11.88 4.81
N GLU A 73 6.82 -12.70 4.42
CA GLU A 73 8.23 -12.30 4.46
C GLU A 73 8.58 -11.33 3.36
N THR A 74 7.88 -11.40 2.23
CA THR A 74 8.19 -10.56 1.07
C THR A 74 6.97 -9.76 0.65
N GLY A 75 7.23 -8.63 -0.01
CA GLY A 75 6.17 -7.83 -0.60
C GLY A 75 5.44 -8.56 -1.73
N SER A 76 6.16 -9.40 -2.47
CA SER A 76 5.56 -10.18 -3.56
C SER A 76 4.50 -11.15 -3.06
N ASP A 77 4.78 -11.84 -1.94
CA ASP A 77 3.82 -12.76 -1.34
C ASP A 77 2.59 -12.02 -0.84
N ARG A 78 2.79 -10.84 -0.25
CA ARG A 78 1.70 -10.01 0.24
C ARG A 78 0.80 -9.53 -0.91
N ILE A 79 1.41 -9.13 -2.01
CA ILE A 79 0.66 -8.70 -3.19
C ILE A 79 -0.15 -9.87 -3.75
N ALA A 80 0.44 -11.07 -3.81
CA ALA A 80 -0.25 -12.26 -4.30
C ALA A 80 -1.52 -12.53 -3.49
N GLU A 81 -1.45 -12.42 -2.17
CA GLU A 81 -2.64 -12.58 -1.33
C GLU A 81 -3.65 -11.45 -1.59
N ALA A 82 -3.18 -10.21 -1.65
CA ALA A 82 -4.06 -9.06 -1.78
C ALA A 82 -4.90 -9.11 -3.07
N VAL A 83 -4.34 -9.62 -4.16
CA VAL A 83 -5.01 -9.60 -5.46
C VAL A 83 -5.86 -10.84 -5.73
N GLN A 84 -5.88 -11.83 -4.83
CA GLN A 84 -6.67 -13.05 -5.04
C GLN A 84 -8.15 -12.77 -5.31
N HIS A 85 -8.67 -11.71 -4.74
CA HIS A 85 -10.09 -11.36 -4.83
C HIS A 85 -10.33 -10.09 -5.62
N ILE A 86 -9.31 -9.60 -6.32
CA ILE A 86 -9.42 -8.39 -7.13
C ILE A 86 -9.36 -8.78 -8.60
N ASP A 87 -10.37 -8.38 -9.35
CA ASP A 87 -10.43 -8.64 -10.78
C ASP A 87 -9.57 -7.60 -11.51
N CYS A 88 -8.45 -8.05 -12.05
CA CYS A 88 -7.54 -7.16 -12.78
C CYS A 88 -6.69 -7.98 -13.74
N GLU A 89 -6.12 -7.32 -14.76
CA GLU A 89 -5.28 -7.97 -15.74
C GLU A 89 -3.79 -7.75 -15.45
N ILE A 90 -3.43 -6.59 -14.86
CA ILE A 90 -2.05 -6.24 -14.57
C ILE A 90 -1.95 -5.71 -13.15
N VAL A 91 -0.96 -6.19 -12.41
CA VAL A 91 -0.65 -5.73 -11.06
C VAL A 91 0.74 -5.13 -11.07
N ILE A 92 0.85 -3.89 -10.61
CA ILE A 92 2.13 -3.19 -10.51
C ILE A 92 2.51 -3.10 -9.04
N ASN A 93 3.72 -3.55 -8.72
CA ASN A 93 4.27 -3.47 -7.37
C ASN A 93 4.96 -2.13 -7.18
N VAL A 94 4.51 -1.35 -6.19
CA VAL A 94 5.11 -0.06 -5.87
C VAL A 94 5.64 -0.12 -4.44
N GLN A 95 6.91 0.26 -4.22
CA GLN A 95 7.50 0.24 -2.89
C GLN A 95 6.89 1.33 -2.01
N GLY A 96 6.45 0.94 -0.80
CA GLY A 96 5.73 1.83 0.10
C GLY A 96 6.59 2.91 0.74
N ASP A 97 7.91 2.73 0.78
CA ASP A 97 8.83 3.66 1.42
C ASP A 97 9.48 4.65 0.45
N GLU A 98 8.99 4.71 -0.77
CA GLU A 98 9.48 5.65 -1.79
C GLU A 98 8.37 6.64 -2.13
N PRO A 99 8.24 7.71 -1.34
CA PRO A 99 7.17 8.69 -1.55
C PRO A 99 7.32 9.49 -2.84
#